data_8159bdba4cc545b2ce0cf3e83bcc9147
#
_entry.id   8159bdba4cc545b2ce0cf3e83bcc9147
#
_cell.length_a   1.000
_cell.length_b   1.000
_cell.length_c   1.000
_cell.angle_alpha   90.00
_cell.angle_beta   90.00
_cell.angle_gamma   90.00
#
_symmetry.space_group_name_H-M   'P 1'
#
loop_
_entity.id
_entity.type
_entity.pdbx_description
1 polymer ?
#
loop_
_entity_poly.entity_id
_entity_poly.type
_entity_poly.pdbx_seq_one_letter_code
_entity_poly.pdbx_strand_id
1 'polypeptide(L)'
;MKNEELIVLVNSAGEPIGTAEKLSAHHGSTPLHLAFSCFIFNRKGQLLITKRALTKKVWPGVWTNSACGHPGPNEPMEDAIRRRLDYELGMGATDLVCALPDYRYQAPPFGGIVENEICPVYFGRTYDEPRPNQEEVAAYQWVSWREFLSGIQKNPENYSYWSMDEARLLNRHPLIQDYLERAESC
;
A
#
# COMPACT_ATOMS: atom_id res chain seq x y z
N MET A 1 13.93 14.50 -17.37
CA MET A 1 12.64 14.01 -17.91
C MET A 1 12.01 13.20 -16.80
N LYS A 2 10.80 13.57 -16.30
CA LYS A 2 10.08 12.69 -15.38
C LYS A 2 9.74 11.44 -16.17
N ASN A 3 10.23 10.26 -15.74
CA ASN A 3 9.79 9.01 -16.32
C ASN A 3 8.26 8.95 -16.15
N GLU A 4 7.53 8.85 -17.23
CA GLU A 4 6.09 8.62 -17.22
C GLU A 4 5.83 7.26 -16.54
N GLU A 5 5.24 7.28 -15.37
CA GLU A 5 4.89 6.05 -14.65
C GLU A 5 3.68 5.41 -15.35
N LEU A 6 3.89 4.22 -15.91
CA LEU A 6 2.84 3.44 -16.55
C LEU A 6 2.15 2.51 -15.55
N ILE A 7 0.85 2.35 -15.69
CA ILE A 7 0.05 1.35 -14.99
C ILE A 7 -0.44 0.27 -15.95
N VAL A 8 -0.63 -0.93 -15.45
CA VAL A 8 -1.13 -2.08 -16.22
C VAL A 8 -2.64 -2.14 -16.11
N LEU A 9 -3.34 -1.93 -17.23
CA LEU A 9 -4.79 -2.08 -17.33
C LEU A 9 -5.16 -3.56 -17.39
N VAL A 10 -6.24 -3.93 -16.70
CA VAL A 10 -6.71 -5.32 -16.65
C VAL A 10 -8.21 -5.43 -16.90
N ASN A 11 -8.62 -6.62 -17.35
CA ASN A 11 -10.03 -6.97 -17.41
C ASN A 11 -10.54 -7.46 -16.03
N SER A 12 -11.82 -7.83 -15.95
CA SER A 12 -12.44 -8.30 -14.70
C SER A 12 -11.85 -9.61 -14.15
N ALA A 13 -11.15 -10.37 -14.99
CA ALA A 13 -10.43 -11.59 -14.60
C ALA A 13 -8.99 -11.31 -14.11
N GLY A 14 -8.54 -10.03 -14.16
CA GLY A 14 -7.18 -9.65 -13.78
C GLY A 14 -6.13 -9.85 -14.89
N GLU A 15 -6.56 -10.16 -16.10
CA GLU A 15 -5.66 -10.35 -17.24
C GLU A 15 -5.26 -8.99 -17.82
N PRO A 16 -3.97 -8.76 -18.12
CA PRO A 16 -3.50 -7.52 -18.73
C PRO A 16 -4.13 -7.29 -20.10
N ILE A 17 -4.67 -6.08 -20.32
CA ILE A 17 -5.28 -5.67 -21.59
C ILE A 17 -4.60 -4.45 -22.22
N GLY A 18 -3.59 -3.87 -21.55
CA GLY A 18 -2.85 -2.73 -22.03
C GLY A 18 -2.17 -1.97 -20.92
N THR A 19 -1.70 -0.78 -21.24
CA THR A 19 -1.07 0.15 -20.30
C THR A 19 -1.61 1.55 -20.49
N ALA A 20 -1.53 2.37 -19.45
CA ALA A 20 -1.85 3.79 -19.53
C ALA A 20 -0.84 4.60 -18.71
N GLU A 21 -0.69 5.88 -19.01
CA GLU A 21 0.07 6.80 -18.18
C GLU A 21 -0.72 7.05 -16.89
N LYS A 22 -0.05 6.89 -15.74
CA LYS A 22 -0.68 6.89 -14.41
C LYS A 22 -1.49 8.15 -14.14
N LEU A 23 -0.93 9.33 -14.41
CA LEU A 23 -1.58 10.58 -14.05
C LEU A 23 -2.82 10.87 -14.89
N SER A 24 -2.83 10.46 -16.16
CA SER A 24 -3.95 10.63 -17.06
C SER A 24 -5.04 9.58 -16.86
N ALA A 25 -4.66 8.38 -16.42
CA ALA A 25 -5.60 7.28 -16.18
C ALA A 25 -6.46 7.49 -14.92
N HIS A 26 -5.97 8.25 -13.93
CA HIS A 26 -6.69 8.48 -12.68
C HIS A 26 -7.63 9.69 -12.80
N HIS A 27 -8.91 9.41 -12.99
CA HIS A 27 -10.00 10.39 -13.13
C HIS A 27 -11.33 9.85 -12.58
N GLY A 28 -12.45 10.49 -12.86
CA GLY A 28 -13.77 10.08 -12.33
C GLY A 28 -14.29 8.73 -12.85
N SER A 29 -13.64 8.17 -13.86
CA SER A 29 -13.95 6.85 -14.45
C SER A 29 -12.66 6.06 -14.63
N THR A 30 -11.80 6.05 -13.63
CA THR A 30 -10.51 5.33 -13.63
C THR A 30 -10.69 3.87 -14.06
N PRO A 31 -10.01 3.41 -15.13
CA PRO A 31 -10.10 2.04 -15.58
C PRO A 31 -9.53 1.08 -14.53
N LEU A 32 -10.01 -0.16 -14.52
CA LEU A 32 -9.49 -1.20 -13.66
C LEU A 32 -8.02 -1.48 -14.01
N HIS A 33 -7.14 -1.45 -13.01
CA HIS A 33 -5.71 -1.61 -13.21
C HIS A 33 -5.06 -2.37 -12.05
N LEU A 34 -3.82 -2.84 -12.27
CA LEU A 34 -3.05 -3.53 -11.23
C LEU A 34 -2.42 -2.53 -10.28
N ALA A 35 -2.51 -2.86 -9.00
CA ALA A 35 -1.83 -2.19 -7.91
C ALA A 35 -1.32 -3.20 -6.88
N PHE A 36 -0.71 -2.73 -5.83
CA PHE A 36 -0.40 -3.50 -4.62
C PHE A 36 -0.49 -2.63 -3.38
N SER A 37 -0.77 -3.28 -2.26
CA SER A 37 -0.58 -2.75 -0.91
C SER A 37 0.41 -3.61 -0.16
N CYS A 38 1.25 -3.01 0.70
CA CYS A 38 2.09 -3.78 1.61
C CYS A 38 2.09 -3.23 3.04
N PHE A 39 2.18 -4.16 3.98
CA PHE A 39 2.26 -3.94 5.42
C PHE A 39 3.61 -4.50 5.90
N ILE A 40 4.53 -3.62 6.27
CA ILE A 40 5.90 -3.96 6.63
C ILE A 40 6.07 -3.88 8.14
N PHE A 41 6.62 -4.95 8.71
CA PHE A 41 6.85 -5.09 10.14
C PHE A 41 8.35 -5.05 10.46
N ASN A 42 8.70 -4.38 11.56
CA ASN A 42 10.05 -4.39 12.09
C ASN A 42 10.32 -5.64 12.96
N ARG A 43 11.55 -5.73 13.50
CA ARG A 43 11.96 -6.84 14.40
C ARG A 43 11.10 -6.96 15.66
N LYS A 44 10.44 -5.87 16.08
CA LYS A 44 9.59 -5.84 17.28
C LYS A 44 8.12 -6.18 16.96
N GLY A 45 7.81 -6.61 15.74
CA GLY A 45 6.43 -6.85 15.29
C GLY A 45 5.58 -5.59 15.18
N GLN A 46 6.20 -4.41 15.15
CA GLN A 46 5.48 -3.17 14.92
C GLN A 46 5.30 -2.94 13.42
N LEU A 47 4.10 -2.54 13.05
CA LEU A 47 3.73 -2.15 11.70
C LEU A 47 4.25 -0.73 11.40
N LEU A 48 4.85 -0.56 10.23
CA LEU A 48 5.12 0.75 9.67
C LEU A 48 3.85 1.31 9.04
N ILE A 49 3.38 2.44 9.54
CA ILE A 49 2.36 3.25 8.87
C ILE A 49 2.98 4.54 8.35
N THR A 50 2.50 5.00 7.19
CA THR A 50 2.99 6.22 6.56
C THR A 50 1.89 7.26 6.44
N LYS A 51 2.26 8.53 6.50
CA LYS A 51 1.37 9.66 6.22
C LYS A 51 1.65 10.18 4.82
N ARG A 52 0.65 10.16 3.96
CA ARG A 52 0.78 10.60 2.57
C ARG A 52 1.18 12.07 2.51
N ALA A 53 2.10 12.42 1.61
CA ALA A 53 2.51 13.80 1.40
C ALA A 53 1.31 14.69 1.05
N LEU A 54 1.35 15.95 1.48
CA LEU A 54 0.27 16.91 1.21
C LEU A 54 0.17 17.29 -0.28
N THR A 55 1.21 17.00 -1.04
CA THR A 55 1.28 17.22 -2.49
C THR A 55 0.58 16.14 -3.31
N LYS A 56 0.15 15.03 -2.69
CA LYS A 56 -0.57 13.95 -3.38
C LYS A 56 -1.92 14.45 -3.89
N LYS A 57 -2.29 14.06 -5.12
CA LYS A 57 -3.57 14.43 -5.75
C LYS A 57 -4.78 13.80 -5.05
N VAL A 58 -4.62 12.57 -4.53
CA VAL A 58 -5.67 11.81 -3.87
C VAL A 58 -5.25 11.46 -2.46
N TRP A 59 -6.16 11.64 -1.51
CA TRP A 59 -5.96 11.41 -0.08
C TRP A 59 -4.64 12.02 0.47
N PRO A 60 -4.37 13.34 0.27
CA PRO A 60 -3.21 13.98 0.87
C PRO A 60 -3.33 14.03 2.40
N GLY A 61 -2.23 13.81 3.10
CA GLY A 61 -2.15 13.98 4.54
C GLY A 61 -2.85 12.92 5.39
N VAL A 62 -3.40 11.85 4.80
CA VAL A 62 -3.96 10.73 5.57
C VAL A 62 -2.91 9.68 5.89
N TRP A 63 -3.11 8.95 6.98
CA TRP A 63 -2.35 7.77 7.31
C TRP A 63 -2.77 6.59 6.44
N THR A 64 -1.83 5.72 6.15
CA THR A 64 -2.04 4.53 5.34
C THR A 64 -1.11 3.39 5.79
N ASN A 65 -1.21 2.23 5.18
CA ASN A 65 -0.25 1.13 5.30
C ASN A 65 1.18 1.56 4.92
N SER A 66 2.13 0.64 4.86
CA SER A 66 3.55 0.99 4.70
C SER A 66 3.86 1.60 3.35
N ALA A 67 3.40 0.99 2.28
CA ALA A 67 3.46 1.54 0.93
C ALA A 67 2.40 0.91 0.02
N CYS A 68 2.04 1.65 -1.03
CA CYS A 68 1.17 1.22 -2.12
C CYS A 68 1.77 1.66 -3.44
N GLY A 69 1.41 1.00 -4.52
CA GLY A 69 1.90 1.38 -5.84
C GLY A 69 1.39 0.48 -6.95
N HIS A 70 1.95 0.69 -8.11
CA HIS A 70 1.58 -0.04 -9.32
C HIS A 70 2.81 -0.77 -9.86
N PRO A 71 2.66 -2.06 -10.25
CA PRO A 71 3.70 -2.72 -11.03
C PRO A 71 3.79 -2.08 -12.41
N GLY A 72 4.99 -1.96 -12.92
CA GLY A 72 5.21 -1.62 -14.32
C GLY A 72 4.84 -2.78 -15.26
N PRO A 73 4.80 -2.54 -16.58
CA PRO A 73 4.57 -3.62 -17.54
C PRO A 73 5.62 -4.73 -17.41
N ASN A 74 5.17 -5.97 -17.22
CA ASN A 74 6.00 -7.16 -17.00
C ASN A 74 6.87 -7.13 -15.74
N GLU A 75 6.66 -6.21 -14.82
CA GLU A 75 7.37 -6.15 -13.53
C GLU A 75 6.74 -7.15 -12.55
N PRO A 76 7.55 -8.05 -11.95
CA PRO A 76 7.07 -8.89 -10.86
C PRO A 76 6.57 -8.03 -9.68
N MET A 77 5.47 -8.47 -9.05
CA MET A 77 4.83 -7.68 -7.98
C MET A 77 5.78 -7.39 -6.81
N GLU A 78 6.58 -8.37 -6.41
CA GLU A 78 7.55 -8.17 -5.32
C GLU A 78 8.66 -7.18 -5.66
N ASP A 79 9.07 -7.11 -6.93
CA ASP A 79 10.07 -6.13 -7.39
C ASP A 79 9.47 -4.73 -7.39
N ALA A 80 8.20 -4.59 -7.79
CA ALA A 80 7.46 -3.33 -7.70
C ALA A 80 7.34 -2.86 -6.25
N ILE A 81 7.06 -3.76 -5.30
CA ILE A 81 7.00 -3.47 -3.87
C ILE A 81 8.37 -2.97 -3.37
N ARG A 82 9.47 -3.69 -3.67
CA ARG A 82 10.83 -3.31 -3.25
C ARG A 82 11.23 -1.96 -3.84
N ARG A 83 10.96 -1.74 -5.12
CA ARG A 83 11.22 -0.46 -5.80
C ARG A 83 10.48 0.70 -5.13
N ARG A 84 9.21 0.52 -4.74
CA ARG A 84 8.44 1.58 -4.09
C ARG A 84 8.89 1.83 -2.66
N LEU A 85 9.21 0.80 -1.90
CA LEU A 85 9.76 0.94 -0.54
C LEU A 85 11.11 1.66 -0.55
N ASP A 86 11.99 1.35 -1.50
CA ASP A 86 13.25 2.07 -1.67
C ASP A 86 13.01 3.53 -2.05
N TYR A 87 12.15 3.80 -3.03
CA TYR A 87 11.88 5.16 -3.50
C TYR A 87 11.17 6.03 -2.45
N GLU A 88 10.15 5.49 -1.76
CA GLU A 88 9.34 6.24 -0.81
C GLU A 88 10.00 6.37 0.57
N LEU A 89 10.73 5.34 0.99
CA LEU A 89 11.19 5.17 2.37
C LEU A 89 12.68 4.87 2.49
N GLY A 90 13.41 4.71 1.39
CA GLY A 90 14.83 4.37 1.39
C GLY A 90 15.15 3.08 2.16
N MET A 91 14.26 2.10 2.09
CA MET A 91 14.37 0.84 2.84
C MET A 91 14.04 -0.37 1.97
N GLY A 92 14.62 -1.53 2.33
CA GLY A 92 14.28 -2.82 1.74
C GLY A 92 13.21 -3.59 2.54
N ALA A 93 12.71 -4.67 1.93
CA ALA A 93 11.85 -5.64 2.60
C ALA A 93 12.28 -7.07 2.27
N THR A 94 12.20 -7.93 3.28
CA THR A 94 12.37 -9.38 3.19
C THR A 94 11.05 -10.09 3.52
N ASP A 95 11.02 -11.41 3.30
CA ASP A 95 9.90 -12.27 3.66
C ASP A 95 8.54 -11.74 3.15
N LEU A 96 8.54 -11.24 1.90
CA LEU A 96 7.30 -10.80 1.25
C LEU A 96 6.37 -12.00 1.04
N VAL A 97 5.16 -11.91 1.57
CA VAL A 97 4.12 -12.94 1.45
C VAL A 97 2.82 -12.28 1.03
N CYS A 98 2.21 -12.78 -0.05
CA CYS A 98 0.90 -12.32 -0.48
C CYS A 98 -0.18 -12.88 0.46
N ALA A 99 -0.78 -12.01 1.27
CA ALA A 99 -1.82 -12.38 2.21
C ALA A 99 -3.22 -12.35 1.58
N LEU A 100 -3.52 -11.38 0.73
CA LEU A 100 -4.81 -11.26 0.04
C LEU A 100 -4.58 -11.16 -1.48
N PRO A 101 -4.43 -12.29 -2.19
CA PRO A 101 -4.10 -12.29 -3.61
C PRO A 101 -5.21 -11.73 -4.51
N ASP A 102 -6.47 -11.87 -4.10
CA ASP A 102 -7.64 -11.50 -4.90
C ASP A 102 -8.31 -10.21 -4.43
N TYR A 103 -7.63 -9.43 -3.57
CA TYR A 103 -8.19 -8.20 -3.07
C TYR A 103 -8.36 -7.19 -4.21
N ARG A 104 -9.54 -6.60 -4.26
CA ARG A 104 -9.89 -5.54 -5.20
C ARG A 104 -10.80 -4.54 -4.53
N TYR A 105 -10.69 -3.30 -4.94
CA TYR A 105 -11.56 -2.25 -4.42
C TYR A 105 -11.82 -1.16 -5.44
N GLN A 106 -12.89 -0.43 -5.19
CA GLN A 106 -13.17 0.84 -5.83
C GLN A 106 -13.44 1.85 -4.71
N ALA A 107 -12.53 2.80 -4.53
CA ALA A 107 -12.71 3.81 -3.49
C ALA A 107 -13.74 4.86 -3.92
N PRO A 108 -14.46 5.46 -2.94
CA PRO A 108 -15.28 6.64 -3.21
C PRO A 108 -14.46 7.75 -3.87
N PRO A 109 -15.07 8.58 -4.72
CA PRO A 109 -14.35 9.68 -5.36
C PRO A 109 -13.73 10.63 -4.35
N PHE A 110 -12.44 10.94 -4.52
CA PHE A 110 -11.74 11.99 -3.80
C PHE A 110 -11.27 13.06 -4.79
N GLY A 111 -11.74 14.30 -4.63
CA GLY A 111 -11.41 15.36 -5.58
C GLY A 111 -11.80 15.06 -7.04
N GLY A 112 -12.83 14.22 -7.25
CA GLY A 112 -13.27 13.78 -8.58
C GLY A 112 -12.49 12.61 -9.17
N ILE A 113 -11.52 12.05 -8.44
CA ILE A 113 -10.73 10.86 -8.85
C ILE A 113 -11.25 9.64 -8.11
N VAL A 114 -11.40 8.54 -8.83
CA VAL A 114 -11.78 7.22 -8.32
C VAL A 114 -10.56 6.30 -8.39
N GLU A 115 -10.29 5.56 -7.32
CA GLU A 115 -9.38 4.41 -7.38
C GLU A 115 -10.19 3.16 -7.74
N ASN A 116 -9.66 2.35 -8.68
CA ASN A 116 -10.34 1.14 -9.16
C ASN A 116 -9.28 0.09 -9.50
N GLU A 117 -8.98 -0.77 -8.51
CA GLU A 117 -7.78 -1.59 -8.52
C GLU A 117 -8.05 -3.07 -8.23
N ILE A 118 -7.29 -3.94 -8.91
CA ILE A 118 -6.94 -5.26 -8.40
C ILE A 118 -5.62 -5.06 -7.66
N CYS A 119 -5.66 -5.22 -6.34
CA CYS A 119 -4.60 -4.76 -5.44
C CYS A 119 -4.19 -5.86 -4.45
N PRO A 120 -3.46 -6.90 -4.86
CA PRO A 120 -2.94 -7.90 -3.94
C PRO A 120 -2.24 -7.27 -2.74
N VAL A 121 -2.51 -7.80 -1.55
CA VAL A 121 -1.98 -7.25 -0.29
C VAL A 121 -0.89 -8.16 0.25
N TYR A 122 0.24 -7.56 0.56
CA TYR A 122 1.45 -8.25 1.02
C TYR A 122 1.80 -7.90 2.45
N PHE A 123 2.31 -8.88 3.17
CA PHE A 123 3.13 -8.68 4.37
C PHE A 123 4.60 -8.76 4.02
N GLY A 124 5.44 -8.07 4.79
CA GLY A 124 6.89 -8.17 4.71
C GLY A 124 7.56 -7.75 6.00
N ARG A 125 8.87 -7.97 6.08
CA ARG A 125 9.72 -7.56 7.21
C ARG A 125 10.79 -6.61 6.74
N THR A 126 11.23 -5.75 7.64
CA THR A 126 12.41 -4.92 7.41
C THR A 126 13.31 -4.88 8.63
N TYR A 127 14.58 -4.64 8.36
CA TYR A 127 15.62 -4.39 9.36
C TYR A 127 16.15 -2.95 9.25
N ASP A 128 15.62 -2.19 8.30
CA ASP A 128 16.03 -0.82 8.02
C ASP A 128 15.15 0.18 8.81
N GLU A 129 15.71 1.35 9.09
CA GLU A 129 14.93 2.49 9.52
C GLU A 129 14.52 3.33 8.30
N PRO A 130 13.26 3.77 8.23
CA PRO A 130 12.77 4.56 7.12
C PRO A 130 13.51 5.89 6.95
N ARG A 131 13.80 6.22 5.69
CA ARG A 131 14.33 7.53 5.25
C ARG A 131 13.35 8.12 4.23
N PRO A 132 12.27 8.78 4.69
CA PRO A 132 11.17 9.18 3.82
C PRO A 132 11.57 10.17 2.73
N ASN A 133 11.13 9.90 1.51
CA ASN A 133 11.06 10.90 0.45
C ASN A 133 9.88 11.84 0.75
N GLN A 134 10.15 13.10 1.06
CA GLN A 134 9.14 14.08 1.48
C GLN A 134 8.11 14.41 0.38
N GLU A 135 8.41 14.13 -0.88
CA GLU A 135 7.43 14.26 -1.98
C GLU A 135 6.35 13.18 -1.93
N GLU A 136 6.63 12.04 -1.27
CA GLU A 136 5.75 10.87 -1.17
C GLU A 136 5.16 10.71 0.23
N VAL A 137 5.98 10.88 1.27
CA VAL A 137 5.66 10.55 2.66
C VAL A 137 5.97 11.75 3.57
N ALA A 138 4.93 12.33 4.17
CA ALA A 138 5.07 13.47 5.09
C ALA A 138 5.56 13.05 6.49
N ALA A 139 5.22 11.84 6.92
CA ALA A 139 5.61 11.29 8.22
C ALA A 139 5.47 9.76 8.22
N TYR A 140 6.11 9.10 9.16
CA TYR A 140 5.91 7.67 9.43
C TYR A 140 5.85 7.39 10.93
N GLN A 141 5.28 6.25 11.28
CA GLN A 141 5.24 5.74 12.66
C GLN A 141 5.36 4.23 12.67
N TRP A 142 6.07 3.70 13.67
CA TRP A 142 6.01 2.31 14.06
C TRP A 142 4.93 2.16 15.13
N VAL A 143 3.90 1.36 14.85
CA VAL A 143 2.77 1.15 15.75
C VAL A 143 2.50 -0.35 15.94
N SER A 144 1.94 -0.75 17.06
CA SER A 144 1.40 -2.10 17.16
C SER A 144 0.19 -2.27 16.24
N TRP A 145 -0.07 -3.49 15.79
CA TRP A 145 -1.27 -3.80 15.00
C TRP A 145 -2.56 -3.34 15.71
N ARG A 146 -2.60 -3.51 17.02
CA ARG A 146 -3.72 -3.07 17.86
C ARG A 146 -3.91 -1.55 17.86
N GLU A 147 -2.83 -0.79 17.92
CA GLU A 147 -2.88 0.67 17.84
C GLU A 147 -3.37 1.12 16.47
N PHE A 148 -2.91 0.47 15.38
CA PHE A 148 -3.38 0.76 14.03
C PHE A 148 -4.90 0.55 13.91
N LEU A 149 -5.41 -0.61 14.32
CA LEU A 149 -6.85 -0.90 14.32
C LEU A 149 -7.65 0.09 15.19
N SER A 150 -7.12 0.43 16.38
CA SER A 150 -7.76 1.41 17.27
C SER A 150 -7.78 2.81 16.66
N GLY A 151 -6.72 3.20 15.97
CA GLY A 151 -6.64 4.48 15.24
C GLY A 151 -7.71 4.58 14.15
N ILE A 152 -7.83 3.53 13.32
CA ILE A 152 -8.86 3.42 12.28
C ILE A 152 -10.27 3.52 12.87
N GLN A 153 -10.50 2.82 13.99
CA GLN A 153 -11.84 2.82 14.62
C GLN A 153 -12.21 4.18 15.21
N LYS A 154 -11.25 4.89 15.79
CA LYS A 154 -11.50 6.18 16.47
C LYS A 154 -11.60 7.36 15.52
N ASN A 155 -10.78 7.36 14.47
CA ASN A 155 -10.62 8.51 13.56
C ASN A 155 -10.49 8.01 12.11
N PRO A 156 -11.52 7.35 11.55
CA PRO A 156 -11.46 6.74 10.22
C PRO A 156 -11.14 7.75 9.11
N GLU A 157 -11.55 9.00 9.27
CA GLU A 157 -11.27 10.08 8.33
C GLU A 157 -9.78 10.42 8.16
N ASN A 158 -8.95 10.00 9.13
CA ASN A 158 -7.51 10.19 9.10
C ASN A 158 -6.76 9.07 8.37
N TYR A 159 -7.46 8.05 7.87
CA TYR A 159 -6.87 6.88 7.21
C TYR A 159 -7.36 6.71 5.77
N SER A 160 -6.53 6.13 4.93
CA SER A 160 -6.92 5.83 3.56
C SER A 160 -8.00 4.75 3.51
N TYR A 161 -8.90 4.86 2.54
CA TYR A 161 -10.01 3.91 2.34
C TYR A 161 -9.52 2.46 2.27
N TRP A 162 -8.53 2.19 1.41
CA TRP A 162 -7.99 0.84 1.21
C TRP A 162 -7.33 0.28 2.47
N SER A 163 -6.50 1.04 3.18
CA SER A 163 -5.83 0.53 4.38
C SER A 163 -6.80 0.16 5.51
N MET A 164 -7.94 0.85 5.60
CA MET A 164 -9.00 0.50 6.56
C MET A 164 -9.69 -0.81 6.18
N ASP A 165 -10.02 -0.98 4.90
CA ASP A 165 -10.69 -2.18 4.40
C ASP A 165 -9.78 -3.41 4.47
N GLU A 166 -8.54 -3.26 4.01
CA GLU A 166 -7.48 -4.27 4.11
C GLU A 166 -7.24 -4.70 5.57
N ALA A 167 -7.14 -3.74 6.51
CA ALA A 167 -6.92 -4.03 7.91
C ALA A 167 -8.03 -4.91 8.53
N ARG A 168 -9.29 -4.72 8.12
CA ARG A 168 -10.41 -5.55 8.57
C ARG A 168 -10.28 -7.00 8.12
N LEU A 169 -9.86 -7.21 6.88
CA LEU A 169 -9.64 -8.54 6.28
C LEU A 169 -8.44 -9.20 6.92
N LEU A 170 -7.32 -8.48 7.00
CA LEU A 170 -6.06 -8.97 7.55
C LEU A 170 -6.14 -9.31 9.03
N ASN A 171 -6.95 -8.59 9.82
CA ASN A 171 -7.10 -8.86 11.25
C ASN A 171 -7.64 -10.26 11.58
N ARG A 172 -8.27 -10.92 10.60
CA ARG A 172 -8.77 -12.29 10.71
C ARG A 172 -7.93 -13.29 9.93
N HIS A 173 -6.90 -12.82 9.25
CA HIS A 173 -6.07 -13.66 8.40
C HIS A 173 -5.04 -14.43 9.23
N PRO A 174 -4.88 -15.76 9.05
CA PRO A 174 -3.96 -16.56 9.86
C PRO A 174 -2.51 -16.04 9.86
N LEU A 175 -2.03 -15.56 8.71
CA LEU A 175 -0.66 -15.06 8.57
C LEU A 175 -0.36 -13.83 9.44
N ILE A 176 -1.35 -13.03 9.84
CA ILE A 176 -1.06 -11.85 10.66
C ILE A 176 -0.44 -12.26 12.00
N GLN A 177 -0.88 -13.36 12.57
CA GLN A 177 -0.38 -13.84 13.86
C GLN A 177 1.11 -14.18 13.78
N ASP A 178 1.57 -14.77 12.69
CA ASP A 178 3.00 -15.09 12.48
C ASP A 178 3.88 -13.85 12.50
N TYR A 179 3.34 -12.70 12.04
CA TYR A 179 4.06 -11.42 12.04
C TYR A 179 4.06 -10.74 13.41
N LEU A 180 3.00 -10.95 14.20
CA LEU A 180 2.87 -10.38 15.54
C LEU A 180 3.59 -11.20 16.61
N GLU A 181 3.50 -12.54 16.54
CA GLU A 181 4.04 -13.46 17.57
C GLU A 181 5.55 -13.61 17.51
N ARG A 182 6.20 -13.49 16.34
CA ARG A 182 7.66 -13.56 16.20
C ARG A 182 8.41 -12.40 16.86
N ALA A 183 7.68 -11.40 17.33
CA ALA A 183 8.25 -10.27 18.06
C ALA A 183 8.60 -10.61 19.53
N GLU A 184 7.99 -11.65 20.11
CA GLU A 184 8.18 -12.02 21.52
C GLU A 184 9.31 -13.03 21.74
N SER A 185 9.94 -13.51 20.66
CA SER A 185 10.92 -14.61 20.72
C SER A 185 12.39 -14.20 20.54
N CYS A 186 12.72 -12.89 20.72
CA CYS A 186 14.11 -12.37 20.68
C CYS A 186 14.52 -11.71 21.97
#